data_9718a863c35e143722537730569e3d3c
#
_entry.id   9718a863c35e143722537730569e3d3c
#
_cell.length_a   1.000
_cell.length_b   1.000
_cell.length_c   1.000
_cell.angle_alpha   90.00
_cell.angle_beta   90.00
_cell.angle_gamma   90.00
#
_symmetry.space_group_name_H-M   'P 1'
#
loop_
_entity.id
_entity.type
_entity.pdbx_description
1 polymer ?
#
loop_
_entity_poly.entity_id
_entity_poly.type
_entity_poly.pdbx_seq_one_letter_code
_entity_poly.pdbx_strand_id
1 'polypeptide(L)'
;YSWPASLDEVVQCFTNNTPITTTLNDSCWRDVQYGHCATTLGAYMHEGGHGFGLPHIEGDKYNSVMARSYDIMNRCFTSWENPTKRTPEVTFFDERDEPVWSRIECHILSSVPFFNEYKGSVPRTPPTYKLDDDGDTFRIHDDDGLVLVSYWGLKYKVLDTPNCHMYPLDGSVKDATLSLKQMRAAMETEEKFELKIWDKYGNQSSPVITKEGKPSHFWD
;
A
#
# COMPACT_ATOMS: atom_id res chain seq x y z
N TYR A 1 -6.97 -25.40 -5.76
CA TYR A 1 -7.18 -24.54 -6.94
C TYR A 1 -5.97 -24.67 -7.85
N SER A 2 -6.18 -25.03 -9.11
CA SER A 2 -5.17 -24.92 -10.17
C SER A 2 -5.30 -23.53 -10.81
N TRP A 3 -4.18 -22.90 -11.12
CA TRP A 3 -4.19 -21.66 -11.92
C TRP A 3 -4.73 -21.96 -13.32
N PRO A 4 -5.48 -21.01 -13.93
CA PRO A 4 -5.94 -21.14 -15.30
C PRO A 4 -4.75 -21.40 -16.24
N ALA A 5 -4.90 -22.36 -17.14
CA ALA A 5 -3.86 -22.76 -18.10
C ALA A 5 -3.95 -21.98 -19.42
N SER A 6 -5.02 -21.20 -19.62
CA SER A 6 -5.26 -20.42 -20.84
C SER A 6 -5.93 -19.09 -20.53
N LEU A 7 -5.86 -18.13 -21.46
CA LEU A 7 -6.55 -16.85 -21.34
C LEU A 7 -8.08 -17.03 -21.25
N ASP A 8 -8.65 -18.00 -21.99
CA ASP A 8 -10.07 -18.29 -21.91
C ASP A 8 -10.50 -18.76 -20.52
N GLU A 9 -9.69 -19.58 -19.87
CA GLU A 9 -9.96 -20.00 -18.49
C GLU A 9 -9.83 -18.83 -17.50
N VAL A 10 -8.89 -17.89 -17.73
CA VAL A 10 -8.80 -16.65 -16.95
C VAL A 10 -10.08 -15.84 -17.09
N VAL A 11 -10.54 -15.58 -18.33
CA VAL A 11 -11.78 -14.84 -18.59
C VAL A 11 -12.99 -15.54 -17.94
N GLN A 12 -13.08 -16.86 -18.06
CA GLN A 12 -14.14 -17.63 -17.41
C GLN A 12 -14.12 -17.47 -15.89
N CYS A 13 -12.94 -17.45 -15.29
CA CYS A 13 -12.78 -17.25 -13.86
C CYS A 13 -13.41 -15.92 -13.41
N PHE A 14 -13.19 -14.85 -14.18
CA PHE A 14 -13.65 -13.49 -13.86
C PHE A 14 -15.02 -13.10 -14.42
N THR A 15 -15.68 -14.00 -15.12
CA THR A 15 -17.06 -13.77 -15.65
C THR A 15 -18.10 -14.75 -15.09
N ASN A 16 -17.68 -15.79 -14.40
CA ASN A 16 -18.58 -16.81 -13.86
C ASN A 16 -19.40 -16.29 -12.69
N ASN A 17 -20.70 -16.12 -12.88
CA ASN A 17 -21.64 -15.65 -11.85
C ASN A 17 -22.32 -16.78 -11.06
N THR A 18 -21.81 -18.00 -11.10
CA THR A 18 -22.31 -19.09 -10.26
C THR A 18 -22.22 -18.69 -8.79
N PRO A 19 -23.33 -18.78 -8.03
CA PRO A 19 -23.33 -18.49 -6.60
C PRO A 19 -22.37 -19.40 -5.85
N ILE A 20 -21.63 -18.84 -4.90
CA ILE A 20 -20.80 -19.58 -3.95
C ILE A 20 -21.47 -19.63 -2.58
N THR A 21 -21.37 -20.78 -1.93
CA THR A 21 -21.99 -21.02 -0.61
C THR A 21 -21.00 -20.93 0.54
N THR A 22 -19.71 -20.83 0.25
CA THR A 22 -18.65 -20.79 1.26
C THR A 22 -18.19 -19.35 1.50
N THR A 23 -18.24 -18.93 2.75
CA THR A 23 -17.88 -17.60 3.24
C THR A 23 -16.43 -17.53 3.72
N LEU A 24 -15.52 -18.27 3.12
CA LEU A 24 -14.08 -18.25 3.51
C LEU A 24 -13.35 -16.96 3.10
N ASN A 25 -14.07 -15.99 2.62
CA ASN A 25 -13.51 -14.76 2.11
C ASN A 25 -14.13 -13.58 2.86
N ASP A 26 -13.44 -13.07 3.84
CA ASP A 26 -13.94 -12.07 4.76
C ASP A 26 -14.27 -10.75 4.07
N SER A 27 -13.64 -10.46 2.94
CA SER A 27 -13.83 -9.23 2.18
C SER A 27 -14.57 -9.39 0.86
N CYS A 28 -14.80 -10.62 0.39
CA CYS A 28 -15.58 -10.86 -0.84
C CYS A 28 -17.08 -10.62 -0.60
N TRP A 29 -17.51 -9.39 -0.82
CA TRP A 29 -18.92 -9.00 -0.73
C TRP A 29 -19.78 -9.48 -1.92
N ARG A 30 -19.16 -10.03 -2.96
CA ARG A 30 -19.81 -10.65 -4.11
C ARG A 30 -19.93 -12.16 -3.88
N ASP A 31 -21.11 -12.64 -3.69
CA ASP A 31 -21.43 -14.04 -3.42
C ASP A 31 -21.47 -14.92 -4.69
N VAL A 32 -20.56 -14.65 -5.61
CA VAL A 32 -20.42 -15.34 -6.91
C VAL A 32 -18.97 -15.69 -7.21
N GLN A 33 -18.77 -16.65 -8.09
CA GLN A 33 -17.44 -17.20 -8.41
C GLN A 33 -16.45 -16.13 -8.91
N TYR A 34 -16.87 -15.22 -9.78
CA TYR A 34 -15.95 -14.18 -10.28
C TYR A 34 -15.50 -13.23 -9.17
N GLY A 35 -16.37 -12.91 -8.22
CA GLY A 35 -16.01 -12.09 -7.07
C GLY A 35 -14.97 -12.79 -6.18
N HIS A 36 -15.15 -14.10 -5.96
CA HIS A 36 -14.18 -14.89 -5.23
C HIS A 36 -12.81 -14.95 -5.93
N CYS A 37 -12.80 -15.17 -7.25
CA CYS A 37 -11.57 -15.15 -8.03
C CYS A 37 -10.87 -13.79 -7.97
N ALA A 38 -11.64 -12.69 -8.13
CA ALA A 38 -11.12 -11.33 -8.08
C ALA A 38 -10.47 -11.02 -6.72
N THR A 39 -11.18 -11.25 -5.63
CA THR A 39 -10.66 -11.01 -4.29
C THR A 39 -9.46 -11.91 -3.96
N THR A 40 -9.47 -13.16 -4.39
CA THR A 40 -8.34 -14.08 -4.14
C THR A 40 -7.07 -13.60 -4.85
N LEU A 41 -7.16 -13.27 -6.15
CA LEU A 41 -6.02 -12.75 -6.89
C LEU A 41 -5.53 -11.43 -6.29
N GLY A 42 -6.46 -10.53 -6.01
CA GLY A 42 -6.16 -9.22 -5.44
C GLY A 42 -5.53 -9.30 -4.06
N ALA A 43 -5.97 -10.24 -3.20
CA ALA A 43 -5.36 -10.48 -1.91
C ALA A 43 -3.90 -10.95 -2.05
N TYR A 44 -3.59 -11.86 -2.98
CA TYR A 44 -2.22 -12.25 -3.24
C TYR A 44 -1.34 -11.07 -3.69
N MET A 45 -1.87 -10.20 -4.55
CA MET A 45 -1.14 -9.01 -5.00
C MET A 45 -0.95 -8.01 -3.86
N HIS A 46 -1.97 -7.81 -3.03
CA HIS A 46 -1.96 -6.95 -1.86
C HIS A 46 -0.90 -7.41 -0.83
N GLU A 47 -0.95 -8.67 -0.43
CA GLU A 47 0.02 -9.24 0.51
C GLU A 47 1.44 -9.28 -0.08
N GLY A 48 1.56 -9.54 -1.39
CA GLY A 48 2.81 -9.40 -2.11
C GLY A 48 3.37 -7.98 -2.06
N GLY A 49 2.51 -6.97 -2.18
CA GLY A 49 2.85 -5.56 -1.99
C GLY A 49 3.45 -5.28 -0.61
N HIS A 50 2.83 -5.81 0.45
CA HIS A 50 3.41 -5.73 1.80
C HIS A 50 4.78 -6.41 1.90
N GLY A 51 4.96 -7.55 1.21
CA GLY A 51 6.25 -8.22 1.11
C GLY A 51 7.36 -7.36 0.48
N PHE A 52 7.00 -6.39 -0.34
CA PHE A 52 7.89 -5.37 -0.90
C PHE A 52 7.92 -4.05 -0.10
N GLY A 53 7.33 -4.04 1.09
CA GLY A 53 7.33 -2.88 1.97
C GLY A 53 6.23 -1.84 1.69
N LEU A 54 5.29 -2.11 0.78
CA LEU A 54 4.20 -1.18 0.52
C LEU A 54 3.26 -1.09 1.72
N PRO A 55 2.93 0.11 2.18
CA PRO A 55 1.91 0.31 3.20
C PRO A 55 0.51 0.36 2.57
N HIS A 56 -0.53 0.32 3.40
CA HIS A 56 -1.86 0.76 2.96
C HIS A 56 -1.80 2.25 2.67
N ILE A 57 -2.05 2.65 1.43
CA ILE A 57 -2.01 4.04 0.99
C ILE A 57 -3.42 4.59 0.87
N GLU A 58 -3.61 5.79 1.47
CA GLU A 58 -4.83 6.57 1.32
C GLU A 58 -4.84 7.43 0.07
N GLY A 59 -6.02 7.92 -0.25
CA GLY A 59 -6.23 8.83 -1.36
C GLY A 59 -6.85 8.15 -2.57
N ASP A 60 -6.35 6.96 -2.96
CA ASP A 60 -6.95 6.11 -3.99
C ASP A 60 -7.72 4.93 -3.39
N LYS A 61 -8.54 5.22 -2.40
CA LYS A 61 -9.27 4.26 -1.56
C LYS A 61 -9.98 3.15 -2.34
N TYR A 62 -10.37 3.43 -3.56
CA TYR A 62 -11.14 2.50 -4.38
C TYR A 62 -10.34 1.88 -5.52
N ASN A 63 -9.23 2.48 -5.92
CA ASN A 63 -8.47 2.04 -7.10
C ASN A 63 -7.11 1.42 -6.77
N SER A 64 -6.53 1.68 -5.58
CA SER A 64 -5.27 1.06 -5.21
C SER A 64 -5.43 -0.38 -4.75
N VAL A 65 -4.58 -1.27 -5.27
CA VAL A 65 -4.46 -2.66 -4.82
C VAL A 65 -4.09 -2.73 -3.34
N MET A 66 -3.28 -1.79 -2.82
CA MET A 66 -2.95 -1.71 -1.38
C MET A 66 -4.08 -1.14 -0.52
N ALA A 67 -5.22 -0.75 -1.11
CA ALA A 67 -6.45 -0.37 -0.43
C ALA A 67 -7.53 -1.42 -0.66
N ARG A 68 -8.67 -1.05 -1.26
CA ARG A 68 -9.81 -1.95 -1.45
C ARG A 68 -10.02 -2.45 -2.89
N SER A 69 -9.22 -1.97 -3.85
CA SER A 69 -9.38 -2.43 -5.23
C SER A 69 -8.93 -3.88 -5.45
N TYR A 70 -8.27 -4.48 -4.50
CA TYR A 70 -7.99 -5.92 -4.55
C TYR A 70 -9.27 -6.77 -4.65
N ASP A 71 -10.41 -6.26 -4.22
CA ASP A 71 -11.70 -6.95 -4.36
C ASP A 71 -12.27 -6.93 -5.79
N ILE A 72 -11.75 -6.08 -6.65
CA ILE A 72 -12.29 -5.83 -8.00
C ILE A 72 -11.31 -6.17 -9.13
N MET A 73 -10.37 -7.09 -8.88
CA MET A 73 -9.35 -7.48 -9.88
C MET A 73 -9.93 -8.03 -11.20
N ASN A 74 -11.20 -8.46 -11.21
CA ASN A 74 -11.89 -8.83 -12.45
C ASN A 74 -11.92 -7.67 -13.47
N ARG A 75 -11.91 -6.41 -13.02
CA ARG A 75 -11.95 -5.23 -13.89
C ARG A 75 -10.69 -5.03 -14.73
N CYS A 76 -9.58 -5.67 -14.38
CA CYS A 76 -8.42 -5.75 -15.27
C CYS A 76 -8.64 -6.65 -16.51
N PHE A 77 -9.69 -7.46 -16.53
CA PHE A 77 -9.94 -8.48 -17.55
C PHE A 77 -11.29 -8.31 -18.26
N THR A 78 -12.19 -7.53 -17.68
CA THR A 78 -13.55 -7.32 -18.18
C THR A 78 -13.97 -5.86 -18.00
N SER A 79 -14.76 -5.34 -18.95
CA SER A 79 -15.38 -4.00 -18.85
C SER A 79 -16.81 -4.04 -18.28
N TRP A 80 -17.21 -5.16 -17.72
CA TRP A 80 -18.52 -5.33 -17.07
C TRP A 80 -18.43 -6.33 -15.94
N GLU A 81 -19.39 -6.27 -15.04
CA GLU A 81 -19.66 -7.25 -14.00
C GLU A 81 -21.05 -7.85 -14.17
N ASN A 82 -21.13 -9.17 -14.07
CA ASN A 82 -22.38 -9.88 -14.09
C ASN A 82 -23.22 -9.59 -12.82
N PRO A 83 -24.56 -9.75 -12.88
CA PRO A 83 -25.43 -9.56 -11.72
C PRO A 83 -25.02 -10.43 -10.52
N THR A 84 -25.18 -9.85 -9.34
CA THR A 84 -25.06 -10.52 -8.05
C THR A 84 -26.35 -10.32 -7.25
N LYS A 85 -26.48 -10.93 -6.08
CA LYS A 85 -27.61 -10.64 -5.19
C LYS A 85 -27.67 -9.18 -4.73
N ARG A 86 -26.52 -8.50 -4.64
CA ARG A 86 -26.43 -7.11 -4.19
C ARG A 86 -26.54 -6.11 -5.32
N THR A 87 -26.12 -6.52 -6.52
CA THR A 87 -26.14 -5.70 -7.73
C THR A 87 -26.88 -6.50 -8.81
N PRO A 88 -28.22 -6.42 -8.89
CA PRO A 88 -29.04 -7.31 -9.71
C PRO A 88 -28.96 -7.03 -11.22
N GLU A 89 -28.26 -5.98 -11.63
CA GLU A 89 -28.06 -5.59 -13.03
C GLU A 89 -26.62 -5.77 -13.46
N VAL A 90 -26.37 -5.91 -14.75
CA VAL A 90 -25.03 -5.85 -15.34
C VAL A 90 -24.50 -4.43 -15.13
N THR A 91 -23.33 -4.32 -14.54
CA THR A 91 -22.65 -3.03 -14.33
C THR A 91 -21.52 -2.90 -15.34
N PHE A 92 -21.46 -1.77 -16.03
CA PHE A 92 -20.35 -1.40 -16.92
C PHE A 92 -19.45 -0.39 -16.23
N PHE A 93 -18.16 -0.48 -16.51
CA PHE A 93 -17.14 0.42 -15.95
C PHE A 93 -16.06 0.73 -17.00
N ASP A 94 -15.27 1.74 -16.76
CA ASP A 94 -14.17 2.18 -17.63
C ASP A 94 -12.80 2.00 -16.95
N GLU A 95 -11.73 2.37 -17.65
CA GLU A 95 -10.34 2.26 -17.14
C GLU A 95 -10.11 2.95 -15.80
N ARG A 96 -10.89 3.96 -15.44
CA ARG A 96 -10.77 4.65 -14.15
C ARG A 96 -11.27 3.83 -12.97
N ASP A 97 -12.05 2.79 -13.25
CA ASP A 97 -12.62 1.89 -12.25
C ASP A 97 -11.73 0.63 -12.05
N GLU A 98 -10.64 0.52 -12.80
CA GLU A 98 -9.72 -0.61 -12.70
C GLU A 98 -8.83 -0.52 -11.47
N PRO A 99 -8.44 -1.68 -10.88
CA PRO A 99 -7.41 -1.73 -9.85
C PRO A 99 -6.07 -1.28 -10.42
N VAL A 100 -5.39 -0.41 -9.70
CA VAL A 100 -4.07 0.09 -10.08
C VAL A 100 -3.11 0.06 -8.89
N TRP A 101 -1.82 0.09 -9.19
CA TRP A 101 -0.83 0.56 -8.23
C TRP A 101 -0.83 2.08 -8.27
N SER A 102 -1.05 2.74 -7.14
CA SER A 102 -0.99 4.20 -7.05
C SER A 102 0.39 4.71 -7.45
N ARG A 103 0.48 6.00 -7.79
CA ARG A 103 1.76 6.63 -8.14
C ARG A 103 2.82 6.48 -7.04
N ILE A 104 2.41 6.55 -5.77
CA ILE A 104 3.32 6.39 -4.63
C ILE A 104 3.78 4.93 -4.49
N GLU A 105 2.87 3.97 -4.66
CA GLU A 105 3.22 2.54 -4.66
C GLU A 105 4.22 2.23 -5.77
N CYS A 106 3.96 2.69 -6.99
CA CYS A 106 4.91 2.56 -8.09
C CYS A 106 6.26 3.21 -7.79
N HIS A 107 6.25 4.37 -7.11
CA HIS A 107 7.48 5.05 -6.72
C HIS A 107 8.30 4.23 -5.72
N ILE A 108 7.66 3.64 -4.69
CA ILE A 108 8.32 2.74 -3.75
C ILE A 108 8.82 1.49 -4.47
N LEU A 109 7.97 0.82 -5.26
CA LEU A 109 8.35 -0.38 -6.00
C LEU A 109 9.54 -0.14 -6.93
N SER A 110 9.65 1.06 -7.52
CA SER A 110 10.78 1.41 -8.36
C SER A 110 12.13 1.43 -7.63
N SER A 111 12.16 1.50 -6.31
CA SER A 111 13.37 1.39 -5.50
C SER A 111 13.68 -0.05 -5.06
N VAL A 112 12.71 -0.96 -5.11
CA VAL A 112 12.88 -2.34 -4.66
C VAL A 112 13.79 -3.11 -5.62
N PRO A 113 14.85 -3.78 -5.14
CA PRO A 113 15.82 -4.49 -5.99
C PRO A 113 15.21 -5.55 -6.90
N PHE A 114 14.08 -6.14 -6.52
CA PHE A 114 13.37 -7.13 -7.33
C PHE A 114 12.86 -6.56 -8.67
N PHE A 115 12.50 -5.27 -8.71
CA PHE A 115 11.98 -4.59 -9.90
C PHE A 115 13.06 -3.78 -10.65
N ASN A 116 14.29 -3.79 -10.14
CA ASN A 116 15.40 -3.04 -10.70
C ASN A 116 16.58 -3.94 -11.04
N GLU A 117 17.17 -3.73 -12.20
CA GLU A 117 18.41 -4.38 -12.60
C GLU A 117 19.63 -3.70 -11.96
N TYR A 118 19.85 -3.92 -10.67
CA TYR A 118 21.08 -3.47 -10.03
C TYR A 118 22.26 -4.39 -10.41
N LYS A 119 23.27 -3.78 -10.99
CA LYS A 119 24.55 -4.48 -11.30
C LYS A 119 25.45 -4.40 -10.07
N GLY A 120 25.59 -5.50 -9.36
CA GLY A 120 26.48 -5.62 -8.20
C GLY A 120 25.74 -5.92 -6.89
N SER A 121 26.46 -5.83 -5.77
CA SER A 121 25.85 -5.96 -4.44
C SER A 121 25.08 -4.69 -4.10
N VAL A 122 23.80 -4.84 -3.75
CA VAL A 122 22.98 -3.73 -3.24
C VAL A 122 23.34 -3.51 -1.78
N PRO A 123 23.68 -2.27 -1.37
CA PRO A 123 23.83 -1.92 0.04
C PRO A 123 22.55 -2.30 0.82
N ARG A 124 22.71 -2.76 2.05
CA ARG A 124 21.60 -3.13 2.93
C ARG A 124 21.63 -2.34 4.24
N THR A 125 22.03 -1.08 4.14
CA THR A 125 22.06 -0.16 5.28
C THR A 125 20.78 0.66 5.24
N PRO A 126 19.86 0.51 6.19
CA PRO A 126 18.63 1.30 6.19
C PRO A 126 18.93 2.76 6.51
N PRO A 127 18.09 3.70 6.04
CA PRO A 127 18.18 5.11 6.40
C PRO A 127 18.21 5.33 7.91
N THR A 128 18.95 6.33 8.34
CA THR A 128 19.05 6.73 9.75
C THR A 128 18.21 7.96 10.05
N TYR A 129 17.82 8.13 11.30
CA TYR A 129 17.09 9.31 11.75
C TYR A 129 17.54 9.72 13.15
N LYS A 130 17.44 10.99 13.45
CA LYS A 130 17.73 11.56 14.77
C LYS A 130 16.86 12.78 15.03
N LEU A 131 16.34 12.91 16.24
CA LEU A 131 15.76 14.16 16.72
C LEU A 131 16.88 15.07 17.19
N ASP A 132 16.91 16.30 16.72
CA ASP A 132 17.90 17.30 17.12
C ASP A 132 17.68 17.81 18.56
N ASP A 133 18.66 18.48 19.10
CA ASP A 133 18.64 19.03 20.47
C ASP A 133 17.60 20.16 20.63
N ASP A 134 17.08 20.71 19.52
CA ASP A 134 15.96 21.65 19.53
C ASP A 134 14.61 21.01 19.92
N GLY A 135 14.55 19.68 19.94
CA GLY A 135 13.36 18.90 20.26
C GLY A 135 12.24 18.96 19.24
N ASP A 136 12.50 19.51 18.05
CA ASP A 136 11.52 19.63 16.96
C ASP A 136 11.96 19.02 15.64
N THR A 137 13.22 19.09 15.30
CA THR A 137 13.74 18.69 13.98
C THR A 137 14.19 17.25 13.95
N PHE A 138 13.50 16.39 13.20
CA PHE A 138 14.03 15.09 12.80
C PHE A 138 14.92 15.25 11.58
N ARG A 139 16.21 14.89 11.74
CA ARG A 139 17.13 14.70 10.63
C ARG A 139 17.08 13.28 10.16
N ILE A 140 16.98 13.11 8.87
CA ILE A 140 16.91 11.83 8.18
C ILE A 140 18.07 11.82 7.21
N HIS A 141 18.86 10.75 7.22
CA HIS A 141 20.06 10.63 6.38
C HIS A 141 20.19 9.23 5.79
N ASP A 142 20.63 9.20 4.55
CA ASP A 142 21.03 7.98 3.86
C ASP A 142 22.15 8.27 2.86
N ASP A 143 23.24 7.51 2.94
CA ASP A 143 24.41 7.68 2.05
C ASP A 143 24.10 7.37 0.59
N ASP A 144 23.13 6.51 0.34
CA ASP A 144 22.75 6.06 -0.99
C ASP A 144 21.71 6.97 -1.65
N GLY A 145 20.88 7.63 -0.86
CA GLY A 145 19.86 8.58 -1.29
C GLY A 145 18.43 8.12 -0.99
N LEU A 146 17.64 9.06 -0.52
CA LEU A 146 16.26 8.88 -0.08
C LEU A 146 15.27 8.93 -1.27
N VAL A 147 14.31 8.02 -1.31
CA VAL A 147 13.22 8.03 -2.30
C VAL A 147 11.88 8.38 -1.68
N LEU A 148 11.67 8.10 -0.40
CA LEU A 148 10.45 8.46 0.29
C LEU A 148 10.73 8.73 1.76
N VAL A 149 10.18 9.82 2.25
CA VAL A 149 10.04 10.12 3.68
C VAL A 149 8.56 10.33 3.97
N SER A 150 8.03 9.66 4.97
CA SER A 150 6.63 9.79 5.34
C SER A 150 6.41 9.58 6.83
N TYR A 151 5.26 10.05 7.34
CA TYR A 151 4.82 9.77 8.69
C TYR A 151 3.34 9.40 8.71
N TRP A 152 2.96 8.52 9.60
CA TRP A 152 1.69 7.83 9.63
C TRP A 152 1.12 7.84 11.04
N GLY A 153 -0.16 8.14 11.16
CA GLY A 153 -0.89 7.95 12.42
C GLY A 153 -1.12 6.48 12.71
N LEU A 154 -1.05 6.09 13.97
CA LEU A 154 -1.23 4.69 14.41
C LEU A 154 -2.64 4.36 14.88
N LYS A 155 -3.57 5.31 14.89
CA LYS A 155 -4.98 4.98 15.16
C LYS A 155 -5.60 4.29 13.96
N TYR A 156 -5.47 2.98 13.95
CA TYR A 156 -6.19 2.14 13.00
C TYR A 156 -7.70 2.24 13.25
N LYS A 157 -8.38 2.93 12.38
CA LYS A 157 -9.79 2.68 12.13
C LYS A 157 -9.88 1.74 10.93
N VAL A 158 -10.46 0.57 11.13
CA VAL A 158 -10.51 -0.55 10.17
C VAL A 158 -11.08 -0.19 8.79
N LEU A 159 -11.67 0.98 8.62
CA LEU A 159 -12.26 1.45 7.37
C LEU A 159 -11.89 2.90 7.05
N ASP A 160 -11.27 3.61 7.97
CA ASP A 160 -10.75 4.95 7.72
C ASP A 160 -9.26 4.81 7.44
N THR A 161 -8.89 5.39 6.39
CA THR A 161 -7.55 5.55 5.90
C THR A 161 -6.65 6.14 7.00
N PRO A 162 -5.44 5.61 7.23
CA PRO A 162 -4.52 6.19 8.18
C PRO A 162 -4.22 7.62 7.75
N ASN A 163 -4.21 8.54 8.69
CA ASN A 163 -3.71 9.87 8.42
C ASN A 163 -2.22 9.76 8.09
N CYS A 164 -1.82 10.10 6.88
CA CYS A 164 -0.43 9.99 6.44
C CYS A 164 -0.01 11.20 5.61
N HIS A 165 1.26 11.53 5.71
CA HIS A 165 1.89 12.53 4.87
C HIS A 165 3.13 11.95 4.21
N MET A 166 3.25 12.11 2.90
CA MET A 166 4.29 11.50 2.09
C MET A 166 5.05 12.56 1.30
N TYR A 167 6.35 12.42 1.31
CA TYR A 167 7.29 13.29 0.61
C TYR A 167 8.17 12.43 -0.31
N PRO A 168 7.72 12.18 -1.56
CA PRO A 168 8.52 11.45 -2.54
C PRO A 168 9.75 12.27 -2.94
N LEU A 169 10.89 11.60 -3.04
CA LEU A 169 12.20 12.14 -3.40
C LEU A 169 12.76 11.37 -4.61
N ASP A 170 13.72 11.91 -5.30
CA ASP A 170 14.25 11.34 -6.54
C ASP A 170 15.41 10.34 -6.36
N GLY A 171 15.75 10.02 -5.12
CA GLY A 171 16.88 9.13 -4.81
C GLY A 171 18.27 9.79 -4.88
N SER A 172 18.36 11.08 -5.21
CA SER A 172 19.62 11.84 -5.17
C SER A 172 19.82 12.61 -3.85
N VAL A 173 18.71 12.85 -3.13
CA VAL A 173 18.71 13.58 -1.87
C VAL A 173 19.18 12.65 -0.76
N LYS A 174 20.25 13.01 -0.05
CA LYS A 174 20.79 12.21 1.07
C LYS A 174 20.27 12.63 2.42
N ASP A 175 19.88 13.88 2.55
CA ASP A 175 19.44 14.48 3.81
C ASP A 175 18.05 15.08 3.67
N ALA A 176 17.17 14.76 4.61
CA ALA A 176 15.84 15.34 4.72
C ALA A 176 15.54 15.73 6.17
N THR A 177 14.59 16.63 6.36
CA THR A 177 14.13 17.04 7.69
C THR A 177 12.62 17.00 7.80
N LEU A 178 12.11 16.60 8.97
CA LEU A 178 10.71 16.71 9.36
C LEU A 178 10.59 17.49 10.66
N SER A 179 9.60 18.37 10.76
CA SER A 179 9.28 19.08 12.01
C SER A 179 8.26 18.28 12.83
N LEU A 180 8.63 17.94 14.05
CA LEU A 180 7.72 17.29 15.01
C LEU A 180 6.49 18.16 15.30
N LYS A 181 6.66 19.49 15.33
CA LYS A 181 5.55 20.44 15.49
C LYS A 181 4.58 20.38 14.33
N GLN A 182 5.08 20.27 13.10
CA GLN A 182 4.22 20.12 11.91
C GLN A 182 3.52 18.76 11.92
N MET A 183 4.20 17.68 12.28
CA MET A 183 3.61 16.35 12.42
C MET A 183 2.49 16.32 13.46
N ARG A 184 2.69 16.95 14.61
CA ARG A 184 1.67 17.10 15.66
C ARG A 184 0.45 17.87 15.17
N ALA A 185 0.66 18.98 14.46
CA ALA A 185 -0.42 19.81 13.92
C ALA A 185 -1.22 19.06 12.85
N ALA A 186 -0.57 18.30 12.00
CA ALA A 186 -1.22 17.50 10.96
C ALA A 186 -1.98 16.29 11.51
N MET A 187 -1.57 15.79 12.68
CA MET A 187 -2.09 14.56 13.30
C MET A 187 -2.57 14.79 14.73
N GLU A 188 -3.40 15.79 14.93
CA GLU A 188 -3.85 16.24 16.27
C GLU A 188 -4.40 15.13 17.16
N THR A 189 -5.05 14.13 16.57
CA THR A 189 -5.67 13.01 17.30
C THR A 189 -4.76 11.84 17.58
N GLU A 190 -3.54 11.84 17.03
CA GLU A 190 -2.59 10.75 17.16
C GLU A 190 -1.67 10.96 18.37
N GLU A 191 -1.44 9.91 19.14
CA GLU A 191 -0.49 9.91 20.26
C GLU A 191 0.89 9.41 19.84
N LYS A 192 0.94 8.62 18.75
CA LYS A 192 2.14 8.04 18.18
C LYS A 192 2.11 8.16 16.67
N PHE A 193 3.29 8.24 16.09
CA PHE A 193 3.52 8.27 14.65
C PHE A 193 4.47 7.15 14.26
N GLU A 194 4.26 6.57 13.11
CA GLU A 194 5.27 5.75 12.45
C GLU A 194 5.95 6.59 11.37
N LEU A 195 7.27 6.75 11.45
CA LEU A 195 8.06 7.27 10.33
C LEU A 195 8.32 6.12 9.37
N LYS A 196 8.11 6.33 8.08
CA LYS A 196 8.52 5.36 7.06
C LYS A 196 9.46 6.06 6.09
N ILE A 197 10.66 5.53 5.98
CA ILE A 197 11.76 6.12 5.22
C ILE A 197 12.32 5.04 4.32
N TRP A 198 12.41 5.32 3.01
CA TRP A 198 13.00 4.41 2.03
C TRP A 198 14.17 5.07 1.31
N ASP A 199 15.21 4.28 1.09
CA ASP A 199 16.31 4.64 0.19
C ASP A 199 16.06 4.13 -1.24
N LYS A 200 16.97 4.49 -2.16
CA LYS A 200 16.88 4.09 -3.57
C LYS A 200 17.11 2.60 -3.83
N TYR A 201 17.53 1.84 -2.84
CA TYR A 201 17.74 0.39 -2.92
C TYR A 201 16.64 -0.41 -2.21
N GLY A 202 15.60 0.28 -1.73
CA GLY A 202 14.46 -0.34 -1.05
C GLY A 202 14.71 -0.71 0.41
N ASN A 203 15.83 -0.25 1.00
CA ASN A 203 16.00 -0.40 2.43
C ASN A 203 15.08 0.55 3.17
N GLN A 204 14.54 0.10 4.29
CA GLN A 204 13.51 0.82 5.03
C GLN A 204 13.89 1.00 6.50
N SER A 205 13.59 2.17 7.03
CA SER A 205 13.47 2.44 8.46
C SER A 205 12.03 2.79 8.81
N SER A 206 11.47 2.16 9.85
CA SER A 206 10.07 2.35 10.27
C SER A 206 9.96 2.54 11.80
N PRO A 207 10.63 3.56 12.38
CA PRO A 207 10.51 3.79 13.81
C PRO A 207 9.14 4.34 14.19
N VAL A 208 8.64 3.87 15.34
CA VAL A 208 7.49 4.47 16.03
C VAL A 208 8.00 5.50 17.03
N ILE A 209 7.40 6.67 17.03
CA ILE A 209 7.72 7.79 17.93
C ILE A 209 6.46 8.32 18.60
N THR A 210 6.58 8.79 19.84
CA THR A 210 5.49 9.49 20.55
C THR A 210 5.34 10.94 20.05
N LYS A 211 4.28 11.61 20.47
CA LYS A 211 4.12 13.05 20.26
C LYS A 211 5.27 13.90 20.77
N GLU A 212 6.00 13.44 21.79
CA GLU A 212 7.17 14.11 22.35
C GLU A 212 8.46 13.80 21.57
N GLY A 213 8.37 12.99 20.50
CA GLY A 213 9.52 12.59 19.69
C GLY A 213 10.36 11.47 20.28
N LYS A 214 9.87 10.79 21.34
CA LYS A 214 10.58 9.67 21.96
C LYS A 214 10.33 8.38 21.20
N PRO A 215 11.34 7.49 21.09
CA PRO A 215 11.13 6.14 20.58
C PRO A 215 10.01 5.41 21.35
N SER A 216 9.20 4.66 20.66
CA SER A 216 8.12 3.85 21.23
C SER A 216 8.03 2.54 20.45
N HIS A 217 7.19 1.63 20.92
CA HIS A 217 6.85 0.42 20.19
C HIS A 217 5.40 0.47 19.70
N PHE A 218 5.11 -0.32 18.69
CA PHE A 218 3.77 -0.38 18.10
C PHE A 218 2.69 -0.79 19.12
N TRP A 219 3.08 -1.63 20.10
CA TRP A 219 2.19 -2.28 21.07
C TRP A 219 2.25 -1.68 22.48
N ASP A 220 3.00 -0.61 22.72
CA ASP A 220 3.07 0.07 24.02
C ASP A 220 1.80 0.88 24.35
#